data_bd38ea6ea9cb722fd5bfd08df42a0285
#
_entry.id   bd38ea6ea9cb722fd5bfd08df42a0285
#
_cell.length_a   1.000
_cell.length_b   1.000
_cell.length_c   1.000
_cell.angle_alpha   90.00
_cell.angle_beta   90.00
_cell.angle_gamma   90.00
#
_symmetry.space_group_name_H-M   'P 1'
#
loop_
_entity.id
_entity.type
_entity.pdbx_description
1 polymer ?
#
loop_
_entity_poly.entity_id
_entity_poly.type
_entity_poly.pdbx_seq_one_letter_code
_entity_poly.pdbx_strand_id
1 'polypeptide(L)'
;MEQAKKLLAQGKPLAALARLKEILKTNSAWQVHELIGAAFSDLADAEGVAQAYFNAAQADEVLRMQRAHFANYIFALHYLPQVTAENFFDAAQIYKTLYRENKTLPPLKTSLKKIHVAYIAPHFLDSAAARFYESLLTDYNREKFFVTAWSMSAREDNFTKKIRRNVDGFFCIEQTSFEESALKIRNSGADILFDLGGMTEGGVTLQVAAYKPARVQISGVGYFDTTGISDYFLTDNFLATEFFTEKLLTIENAFAFTPNEKMLRAKKNLIRRQKNFVTFACLNNFLKITDEYLLTVKKILAQVPNSKIIFRDTTPLESRRVALLKRLKNLEIPRAEVFVGADNFFEDYAQIDLILDTFPYNGGAMTALAIYMGVPVLNLRGEMHFSKVGADILRIAGLENLIAENLDEYIKKAVNFRRQKVSSGKLTDTKNFVDNVYKIFEEIKKRGGHG
;
A
#
# COMPACT_ATOMS: atom_id res chain seq x y z
N MET A 1 28.20 -11.48 7.12
CA MET A 1 27.24 -10.46 6.61
C MET A 1 27.46 -10.15 5.13
N GLU A 2 28.61 -9.70 4.67
CA GLU A 2 28.85 -9.33 3.26
C GLU A 2 28.56 -10.46 2.27
N GLN A 3 28.93 -11.71 2.62
CA GLN A 3 28.61 -12.86 1.78
C GLN A 3 27.10 -13.08 1.64
N ALA A 4 26.32 -12.87 2.71
CA ALA A 4 24.87 -12.98 2.67
C ALA A 4 24.23 -11.89 1.80
N LYS A 5 24.68 -10.64 1.91
CA LYS A 5 24.27 -9.53 1.03
C LYS A 5 24.55 -9.85 -0.44
N LYS A 6 25.74 -10.38 -0.75
CA LYS A 6 26.10 -10.80 -2.11
C LYS A 6 25.18 -11.90 -2.64
N LEU A 7 24.81 -12.87 -1.80
CA LEU A 7 23.88 -13.94 -2.17
C LEU A 7 22.47 -13.40 -2.47
N LEU A 8 21.97 -12.44 -1.67
CA LEU A 8 20.69 -11.78 -1.93
C LEU A 8 20.73 -11.00 -3.25
N ALA A 9 21.79 -10.20 -3.47
CA ALA A 9 21.98 -9.47 -4.73
C ALA A 9 22.05 -10.40 -5.97
N GLN A 10 22.45 -11.67 -5.79
CA GLN A 10 22.45 -12.72 -6.83
C GLN A 10 21.11 -13.47 -6.96
N GLY A 11 20.07 -13.07 -6.23
CA GLY A 11 18.79 -13.79 -6.21
C GLY A 11 18.84 -15.17 -5.58
N LYS A 12 19.73 -15.41 -4.61
CA LYS A 12 19.94 -16.68 -3.91
C LYS A 12 19.50 -16.61 -2.43
N PRO A 13 18.21 -16.31 -2.13
CA PRO A 13 17.76 -16.06 -0.76
C PRO A 13 17.89 -17.28 0.16
N LEU A 14 17.69 -18.50 -0.32
CA LEU A 14 17.86 -19.71 0.50
C LEU A 14 19.30 -19.90 0.97
N ALA A 15 20.28 -19.65 0.11
CA ALA A 15 21.70 -19.71 0.48
C ALA A 15 22.07 -18.58 1.45
N ALA A 16 21.49 -17.38 1.25
CA ALA A 16 21.65 -16.27 2.17
C ALA A 16 21.09 -16.61 3.55
N LEU A 17 19.87 -17.16 3.64
CA LEU A 17 19.25 -17.59 4.89
C LEU A 17 20.09 -18.64 5.63
N ALA A 18 20.60 -19.65 4.93
CA ALA A 18 21.49 -20.65 5.55
C ALA A 18 22.71 -19.99 6.19
N ARG A 19 23.34 -19.04 5.47
CA ARG A 19 24.49 -18.30 6.00
C ARG A 19 24.13 -17.39 7.18
N LEU A 20 23.00 -16.70 7.11
CA LEU A 20 22.52 -15.80 8.17
C LEU A 20 22.14 -16.56 9.44
N LYS A 21 21.54 -17.75 9.32
CA LYS A 21 21.26 -18.63 10.46
C LYS A 21 22.54 -19.07 11.21
N GLU A 22 23.63 -19.32 10.48
CA GLU A 22 24.91 -19.61 11.12
C GLU A 22 25.48 -18.38 11.86
N ILE A 23 25.39 -17.19 11.25
CA ILE A 23 25.81 -15.94 11.90
C ILE A 23 24.99 -15.69 13.15
N LEU A 24 23.69 -15.95 13.12
CA LEU A 24 22.77 -15.70 14.24
C LEU A 24 23.12 -16.50 15.50
N LYS A 25 23.82 -17.63 15.39
CA LYS A 25 24.29 -18.40 16.53
C LYS A 25 25.28 -17.64 17.42
N THR A 26 26.01 -16.67 16.86
CA THR A 26 27.07 -15.90 17.54
C THR A 26 26.82 -14.39 17.53
N ASN A 27 25.89 -13.92 16.71
CA ASN A 27 25.61 -12.50 16.55
C ASN A 27 24.12 -12.29 16.26
N SER A 28 23.37 -11.80 17.24
CA SER A 28 21.93 -11.49 17.15
C SER A 28 21.64 -10.01 16.83
N ALA A 29 22.62 -9.27 16.29
CA ALA A 29 22.44 -7.87 15.96
C ALA A 29 21.31 -7.67 14.93
N TRP A 30 20.62 -6.53 15.02
CA TRP A 30 19.46 -6.20 14.18
C TRP A 30 19.74 -6.32 12.66
N GLN A 31 20.98 -6.02 12.23
CA GLN A 31 21.37 -6.12 10.81
C GLN A 31 21.28 -7.56 10.26
N VAL A 32 21.46 -8.57 11.13
CA VAL A 32 21.30 -9.97 10.75
C VAL A 32 19.82 -10.28 10.52
N HIS A 33 18.96 -9.81 11.42
CA HIS A 33 17.52 -9.98 11.32
C HIS A 33 16.93 -9.23 10.11
N GLU A 34 17.38 -8.00 9.82
CA GLU A 34 16.98 -7.23 8.64
C GLU A 34 17.30 -8.00 7.34
N LEU A 35 18.50 -8.56 7.22
CA LEU A 35 18.88 -9.38 6.05
C LEU A 35 18.07 -10.68 5.96
N ILE A 36 17.70 -11.29 7.10
CA ILE A 36 16.78 -12.43 7.15
C ILE A 36 15.41 -12.02 6.62
N GLY A 37 14.88 -10.86 7.03
CA GLY A 37 13.64 -10.32 6.51
C GLY A 37 13.66 -10.07 5.01
N ALA A 38 14.75 -9.50 4.49
CA ALA A 38 14.94 -9.33 3.04
C ALA A 38 14.94 -10.68 2.30
N ALA A 39 15.63 -11.69 2.84
CA ALA A 39 15.67 -13.03 2.25
C ALA A 39 14.29 -13.70 2.23
N PHE A 40 13.49 -13.57 3.29
CA PHE A 40 12.12 -14.07 3.33
C PHE A 40 11.20 -13.28 2.38
N SER A 41 11.39 -11.97 2.24
CA SER A 41 10.69 -11.16 1.25
C SER A 41 10.95 -11.65 -0.18
N ASP A 42 12.21 -12.01 -0.48
CA ASP A 42 12.61 -12.58 -1.79
C ASP A 42 12.05 -13.98 -2.05
N LEU A 43 11.57 -14.65 -1.02
CA LEU A 43 10.86 -15.94 -1.09
C LEU A 43 9.34 -15.80 -1.04
N ALA A 44 8.82 -14.59 -0.88
CA ALA A 44 7.42 -14.30 -0.59
C ALA A 44 6.89 -15.06 0.64
N ASP A 45 7.72 -15.19 1.68
CA ASP A 45 7.40 -15.79 2.98
C ASP A 45 7.03 -14.68 3.98
N ALA A 46 5.73 -14.41 4.12
CA ALA A 46 5.20 -13.32 4.93
C ALA A 46 5.46 -13.51 6.44
N GLU A 47 5.35 -14.75 6.94
CA GLU A 47 5.62 -15.04 8.36
C GLU A 47 7.08 -14.82 8.70
N GLY A 48 7.98 -15.30 7.82
CA GLY A 48 9.42 -15.07 7.97
C GLY A 48 9.78 -13.59 7.95
N VAL A 49 9.12 -12.79 7.09
CA VAL A 49 9.31 -11.32 7.05
C VAL A 49 8.88 -10.67 8.35
N ALA A 50 7.67 -10.96 8.84
CA ALA A 50 7.14 -10.38 10.07
C ALA A 50 8.02 -10.71 11.28
N GLN A 51 8.37 -12.00 11.46
CA GLN A 51 9.21 -12.44 12.57
C GLN A 51 10.61 -11.81 12.52
N ALA A 52 11.19 -11.68 11.33
CA ALA A 52 12.52 -11.09 11.19
C ALA A 52 12.53 -9.60 11.56
N TYR A 53 11.54 -8.82 11.12
CA TYR A 53 11.46 -7.40 11.49
C TYR A 53 11.09 -7.19 12.96
N PHE A 54 10.26 -8.05 13.54
CA PHE A 54 10.01 -8.05 14.99
C PHE A 54 11.30 -8.26 15.77
N ASN A 55 12.08 -9.31 15.41
CA ASN A 55 13.36 -9.59 16.05
C ASN A 55 14.38 -8.46 15.85
N ALA A 56 14.40 -7.83 14.65
CA ALA A 56 15.25 -6.68 14.40
C ALA A 56 14.89 -5.50 15.32
N ALA A 57 13.60 -5.21 15.50
CA ALA A 57 13.13 -4.16 16.40
C ALA A 57 13.49 -4.43 17.87
N GLN A 58 13.48 -5.70 18.29
CA GLN A 58 13.88 -6.10 19.67
C GLN A 58 15.39 -6.01 19.89
N ALA A 59 16.19 -6.30 18.86
CA ALA A 59 17.65 -6.33 18.95
C ALA A 59 18.31 -4.96 18.73
N ASP A 60 17.56 -3.93 18.40
CA ASP A 60 18.10 -2.62 18.05
C ASP A 60 18.11 -1.68 19.26
N GLU A 61 19.30 -1.18 19.62
CA GLU A 61 19.48 -0.20 20.70
C GLU A 61 19.30 1.25 20.19
N VAL A 62 19.30 1.45 18.86
CA VAL A 62 19.11 2.77 18.26
C VAL A 62 17.64 3.02 18.01
N LEU A 63 17.02 3.86 18.82
CA LEU A 63 15.57 4.13 18.80
C LEU A 63 15.02 4.44 17.38
N ARG A 64 15.77 5.18 16.58
CA ARG A 64 15.43 5.49 15.18
C ARG A 64 15.23 4.22 14.34
N MET A 65 16.14 3.27 14.47
CA MET A 65 16.12 2.02 13.71
C MET A 65 15.09 1.05 14.27
N GLN A 66 14.96 1.01 15.61
CA GLN A 66 13.91 0.24 16.28
C GLN A 66 12.53 0.64 15.76
N ARG A 67 12.25 1.95 15.63
CA ARG A 67 11.01 2.49 15.03
C ARG A 67 10.82 2.00 13.59
N ALA A 68 11.89 2.04 12.79
CA ALA A 68 11.83 1.61 11.39
C ALA A 68 11.52 0.11 11.26
N HIS A 69 12.19 -0.73 12.07
CA HIS A 69 11.95 -2.17 12.07
C HIS A 69 10.56 -2.52 12.59
N PHE A 70 10.08 -1.81 13.62
CA PHE A 70 8.74 -2.05 14.14
C PHE A 70 7.65 -1.61 13.15
N ALA A 71 7.85 -0.51 12.40
CA ALA A 71 6.96 -0.13 11.32
C ALA A 71 6.92 -1.17 10.19
N ASN A 72 8.08 -1.72 9.81
CA ASN A 72 8.16 -2.82 8.85
C ASN A 72 7.47 -4.10 9.37
N TYR A 73 7.57 -4.39 10.66
CA TYR A 73 6.82 -5.48 11.29
C TYR A 73 5.31 -5.25 11.19
N ILE A 74 4.80 -4.06 11.58
CA ILE A 74 3.37 -3.74 11.45
C ILE A 74 2.92 -3.87 9.98
N PHE A 75 3.72 -3.36 9.04
CA PHE A 75 3.40 -3.51 7.62
C PHE A 75 3.33 -4.98 7.19
N ALA A 76 4.23 -5.83 7.70
CA ALA A 76 4.22 -7.26 7.39
C ALA A 76 3.01 -8.00 7.97
N LEU A 77 2.42 -7.52 9.07
CA LEU A 77 1.20 -8.11 9.66
C LEU A 77 0.03 -8.14 8.67
N HIS A 78 -0.05 -7.18 7.73
CA HIS A 78 -1.11 -7.18 6.70
C HIS A 78 -1.16 -8.45 5.85
N TYR A 79 -0.04 -9.14 5.70
CA TYR A 79 0.07 -10.37 4.90
C TYR A 79 -0.35 -11.62 5.65
N LEU A 80 -0.55 -11.55 6.99
CA LEU A 80 -0.76 -12.70 7.85
C LEU A 80 -2.25 -12.95 8.09
N PRO A 81 -2.78 -14.12 7.70
CA PRO A 81 -4.22 -14.41 7.80
C PRO A 81 -4.74 -14.54 9.23
N GLN A 82 -3.86 -14.83 10.20
CA GLN A 82 -4.22 -15.00 11.61
C GLN A 82 -4.28 -13.68 12.39
N VAL A 83 -3.87 -12.55 11.81
CA VAL A 83 -3.82 -11.25 12.49
C VAL A 83 -5.21 -10.62 12.49
N THR A 84 -5.68 -10.21 13.67
CA THR A 84 -6.97 -9.54 13.88
C THR A 84 -6.82 -8.02 13.86
N ALA A 85 -7.94 -7.30 13.78
CA ALA A 85 -7.95 -5.84 13.88
C ALA A 85 -7.42 -5.34 15.23
N GLU A 86 -7.69 -6.07 16.31
CA GLU A 86 -7.14 -5.79 17.65
C GLU A 86 -5.62 -5.91 17.66
N ASN A 87 -5.05 -6.95 17.03
CA ASN A 87 -3.60 -7.12 16.95
C ASN A 87 -2.93 -5.94 16.23
N PHE A 88 -3.57 -5.41 15.16
CA PHE A 88 -3.09 -4.21 14.48
C PHE A 88 -3.17 -2.97 15.37
N PHE A 89 -4.31 -2.78 16.02
CA PHE A 89 -4.53 -1.67 16.93
C PHE A 89 -3.51 -1.68 18.07
N ASP A 90 -3.28 -2.84 18.71
CA ASP A 90 -2.30 -3.00 19.76
C ASP A 90 -0.87 -2.73 19.27
N ALA A 91 -0.51 -3.24 18.09
CA ALA A 91 0.79 -2.97 17.50
C ALA A 91 0.99 -1.46 17.22
N ALA A 92 -0.04 -0.76 16.72
CA ALA A 92 0.00 0.69 16.52
C ALA A 92 0.11 1.46 17.84
N GLN A 93 -0.57 1.01 18.90
CA GLN A 93 -0.44 1.58 20.24
C GLN A 93 0.98 1.39 20.79
N ILE A 94 1.57 0.20 20.63
CA ILE A 94 2.97 -0.05 21.02
C ILE A 94 3.90 0.87 20.22
N TYR A 95 3.72 0.97 18.91
CA TYR A 95 4.52 1.85 18.04
C TYR A 95 4.49 3.30 18.53
N LYS A 96 3.31 3.81 18.88
CA LYS A 96 3.14 5.14 19.46
C LYS A 96 3.97 5.34 20.72
N THR A 97 4.15 4.32 21.55
CA THR A 97 4.95 4.43 22.78
C THR A 97 6.43 4.71 22.51
N LEU A 98 6.96 4.30 21.36
CA LEU A 98 8.34 4.56 20.96
C LEU A 98 8.62 6.06 20.71
N TYR A 99 7.57 6.90 20.67
CA TYR A 99 7.69 8.34 20.45
C TYR A 99 7.39 9.19 21.68
N ARG A 100 7.20 8.59 22.87
CA ARG A 100 6.84 9.32 24.10
C ARG A 100 7.82 10.41 24.49
N GLU A 101 9.10 10.21 24.18
CA GLU A 101 10.16 11.18 24.52
C GLU A 101 10.37 12.25 23.44
N ASN A 102 9.67 12.17 22.32
CA ASN A 102 9.76 13.19 21.27
C ASN A 102 9.23 14.52 21.79
N LYS A 103 10.06 15.56 21.72
CA LYS A 103 9.63 16.93 21.98
C LYS A 103 8.78 17.43 20.82
N THR A 104 7.47 17.54 21.02
CA THR A 104 6.58 18.13 20.02
C THR A 104 6.90 19.60 19.81
N LEU A 105 6.93 20.03 18.56
CA LEU A 105 7.14 21.44 18.23
C LEU A 105 5.88 22.25 18.58
N PRO A 106 6.01 23.41 19.27
CA PRO A 106 4.87 24.27 19.55
C PRO A 106 4.26 24.78 18.23
N PRO A 107 2.93 24.90 18.11
CA PRO A 107 2.29 25.36 16.88
C PRO A 107 2.73 26.78 16.51
N LEU A 108 2.94 27.01 15.19
CA LEU A 108 3.18 28.34 14.67
C LEU A 108 1.84 29.03 14.37
N LYS A 109 1.77 30.34 14.64
CA LYS A 109 0.72 31.19 14.09
C LYS A 109 1.02 31.40 12.61
N THR A 110 0.16 30.89 11.71
CA THR A 110 0.33 31.11 10.28
C THR A 110 -0.23 32.45 9.87
N SER A 111 0.51 33.17 9.04
CA SER A 111 0.07 34.46 8.47
C SER A 111 -0.45 34.33 7.04
N LEU A 112 -0.44 33.15 6.49
CA LEU A 112 -0.86 32.89 5.10
C LEU A 112 -2.38 33.05 4.97
N LYS A 113 -2.82 33.79 3.94
CA LYS A 113 -4.24 33.90 3.58
C LYS A 113 -4.81 32.59 3.09
N LYS A 114 -3.99 31.77 2.39
CA LYS A 114 -4.33 30.45 1.89
C LYS A 114 -4.10 29.38 2.97
N ILE A 115 -4.80 28.27 2.87
CA ILE A 115 -4.55 27.09 3.71
C ILE A 115 -3.30 26.40 3.17
N HIS A 116 -2.26 26.25 4.00
CA HIS A 116 -1.04 25.58 3.61
C HIS A 116 -1.11 24.10 3.95
N VAL A 117 -1.11 23.25 2.91
CA VAL A 117 -1.07 21.80 3.03
C VAL A 117 0.32 21.30 2.63
N ALA A 118 1.03 20.69 3.56
CA ALA A 118 2.31 20.03 3.33
C ALA A 118 2.08 18.52 3.17
N TYR A 119 2.28 17.98 1.98
CA TYR A 119 2.29 16.53 1.75
C TYR A 119 3.68 15.98 1.97
N ILE A 120 3.80 14.95 2.83
CA ILE A 120 5.06 14.24 3.05
C ILE A 120 4.94 12.79 2.53
N ALA A 121 5.96 12.32 1.82
CA ALA A 121 6.02 10.96 1.31
C ALA A 121 7.44 10.39 1.42
N PRO A 122 7.62 9.06 1.52
CA PRO A 122 8.94 8.43 1.44
C PRO A 122 9.65 8.82 0.15
N HIS A 123 8.91 8.91 -0.94
CA HIS A 123 9.35 9.40 -2.26
C HIS A 123 8.15 9.81 -3.11
N PHE A 124 8.37 10.65 -4.11
CA PHE A 124 7.39 10.97 -5.15
C PHE A 124 7.80 10.30 -6.48
N LEU A 125 7.85 8.96 -6.50
CA LEU A 125 8.10 8.16 -7.70
C LEU A 125 6.80 7.59 -8.25
N ASP A 126 6.79 7.19 -9.54
CA ASP A 126 5.67 6.50 -10.18
C ASP A 126 5.45 5.13 -9.53
N SER A 127 4.56 5.07 -8.57
CA SER A 127 4.27 3.91 -7.73
C SER A 127 2.78 3.58 -7.70
N ALA A 128 2.42 2.45 -7.12
CA ALA A 128 1.04 2.04 -6.92
C ALA A 128 0.25 3.06 -6.08
N ALA A 129 0.82 3.53 -4.96
CA ALA A 129 0.19 4.53 -4.09
C ALA A 129 0.02 5.89 -4.80
N ALA A 130 0.98 6.27 -5.66
CA ALA A 130 0.93 7.52 -6.41
C ALA A 130 -0.35 7.68 -7.24
N ARG A 131 -0.94 6.55 -7.67
CA ARG A 131 -2.19 6.56 -8.47
C ARG A 131 -3.41 7.05 -7.69
N PHE A 132 -3.35 7.03 -6.36
CA PHE A 132 -4.43 7.49 -5.49
C PHE A 132 -4.25 8.93 -5.00
N TYR A 133 -3.02 9.43 -4.87
CA TYR A 133 -2.77 10.76 -4.33
C TYR A 133 -2.31 11.81 -5.36
N GLU A 134 -2.03 11.40 -6.61
CA GLU A 134 -1.53 12.32 -7.64
C GLU A 134 -2.43 13.56 -7.80
N SER A 135 -3.74 13.36 -7.93
CA SER A 135 -4.70 14.46 -8.13
C SER A 135 -4.75 15.45 -6.97
N LEU A 136 -4.46 15.01 -5.74
CA LEU A 136 -4.39 15.91 -4.58
C LEU A 136 -3.26 16.95 -4.72
N LEU A 137 -2.18 16.60 -5.44
CA LEU A 137 -1.03 17.49 -5.65
C LEU A 137 -1.09 18.24 -6.99
N THR A 138 -1.99 17.85 -7.91
CA THR A 138 -2.04 18.47 -9.25
C THR A 138 -3.28 19.31 -9.50
N ASP A 139 -4.42 18.96 -8.89
CA ASP A 139 -5.74 19.47 -9.30
C ASP A 139 -6.42 20.34 -8.22
N TYR A 140 -5.67 20.78 -7.19
CA TYR A 140 -6.20 21.60 -6.10
C TYR A 140 -6.50 23.05 -6.51
N ASN A 141 -7.38 23.72 -5.78
CA ASN A 141 -7.72 25.14 -5.98
C ASN A 141 -6.60 26.06 -5.47
N ARG A 142 -5.81 26.62 -6.38
CA ARG A 142 -4.65 27.49 -6.07
C ARG A 142 -5.02 28.84 -5.49
N GLU A 143 -6.27 29.28 -5.59
CA GLU A 143 -6.70 30.53 -4.97
C GLU A 143 -6.87 30.36 -3.45
N LYS A 144 -7.31 29.17 -3.02
CA LYS A 144 -7.60 28.87 -1.61
C LYS A 144 -6.44 28.19 -0.88
N PHE A 145 -5.64 27.40 -1.61
CA PHE A 145 -4.64 26.53 -1.03
C PHE A 145 -3.23 26.86 -1.52
N PHE A 146 -2.26 26.63 -0.64
CA PHE A 146 -0.83 26.62 -0.91
C PHE A 146 -0.32 25.20 -0.61
N VAL A 147 0.17 24.50 -1.61
CA VAL A 147 0.53 23.08 -1.50
C VAL A 147 2.03 22.89 -1.64
N THR A 148 2.63 22.21 -0.67
CA THR A 148 4.03 21.82 -0.72
C THR A 148 4.21 20.30 -0.62
N ALA A 149 5.21 19.78 -1.35
CA ALA A 149 5.58 18.37 -1.32
C ALA A 149 6.96 18.20 -0.67
N TRP A 150 7.06 17.28 0.29
CA TRP A 150 8.25 17.01 1.08
C TRP A 150 8.67 15.56 0.88
N SER A 151 9.75 15.35 0.12
CA SER A 151 10.26 14.01 -0.21
C SER A 151 11.37 13.60 0.76
N MET A 152 11.21 12.39 1.34
CA MET A 152 12.25 11.77 2.17
C MET A 152 13.38 11.14 1.32
N SER A 153 13.28 11.16 0.00
CA SER A 153 14.28 10.61 -0.93
C SER A 153 14.62 11.57 -2.05
N ALA A 154 15.90 11.59 -2.45
CA ALA A 154 16.40 12.33 -3.60
C ALA A 154 16.17 11.62 -4.94
N ARG A 155 15.66 10.37 -4.94
CA ARG A 155 15.35 9.65 -6.18
C ARG A 155 14.25 10.37 -6.95
N GLU A 156 14.45 10.52 -8.26
CA GLU A 156 13.53 11.24 -9.13
C GLU A 156 13.23 10.46 -10.41
N ASP A 157 11.99 10.60 -10.87
CA ASP A 157 11.53 10.12 -12.16
C ASP A 157 10.61 11.15 -12.85
N ASN A 158 9.89 10.74 -13.89
CA ASN A 158 8.95 11.63 -14.58
C ASN A 158 7.75 12.04 -13.71
N PHE A 159 7.33 11.18 -12.78
CA PHE A 159 6.27 11.51 -11.82
C PHE A 159 6.75 12.58 -10.83
N THR A 160 7.96 12.45 -10.27
CA THR A 160 8.57 13.48 -9.42
C THR A 160 8.61 14.85 -10.11
N LYS A 161 9.06 14.86 -11.39
CA LYS A 161 9.08 16.09 -12.19
C LYS A 161 7.70 16.69 -12.42
N LYS A 162 6.68 15.83 -12.60
CA LYS A 162 5.28 16.27 -12.73
C LYS A 162 4.80 16.91 -11.43
N ILE A 163 5.00 16.27 -10.28
CA ILE A 163 4.58 16.82 -8.97
C ILE A 163 5.28 18.17 -8.73
N ARG A 164 6.61 18.24 -8.90
CA ARG A 164 7.39 19.49 -8.73
C ARG A 164 6.85 20.67 -9.55
N ARG A 165 6.33 20.43 -10.74
CA ARG A 165 5.76 21.50 -11.60
C ARG A 165 4.37 21.94 -11.17
N ASN A 166 3.66 21.10 -10.40
CA ASN A 166 2.27 21.33 -10.06
C ASN A 166 2.04 21.79 -8.63
N VAL A 167 2.99 21.63 -7.72
CA VAL A 167 2.90 22.15 -6.35
C VAL A 167 3.53 23.54 -6.24
N ASP A 168 3.21 24.29 -5.20
CA ASP A 168 3.75 25.62 -4.94
C ASP A 168 5.19 25.55 -4.39
N GLY A 169 5.59 24.41 -3.80
CA GLY A 169 6.96 24.14 -3.37
C GLY A 169 7.26 22.65 -3.30
N PHE A 170 8.46 22.26 -3.72
CA PHE A 170 8.94 20.88 -3.66
C PHE A 170 10.30 20.83 -2.93
N PHE A 171 10.38 20.05 -1.87
CA PHE A 171 11.54 19.97 -0.98
C PHE A 171 12.00 18.52 -0.81
N CYS A 172 13.32 18.29 -0.98
CA CYS A 172 13.95 17.02 -0.62
C CYS A 172 14.60 17.19 0.76
N ILE A 173 14.27 16.31 1.70
CA ILE A 173 14.74 16.34 3.09
C ILE A 173 15.51 15.07 3.48
N GLU A 174 15.98 14.29 2.49
CA GLU A 174 16.71 13.03 2.70
C GLU A 174 17.95 13.16 3.60
N GLN A 175 18.69 14.27 3.45
CA GLN A 175 19.95 14.48 4.16
C GLN A 175 19.80 15.25 5.49
N THR A 176 18.56 15.40 5.98
CA THR A 176 18.30 16.09 7.24
C THR A 176 17.83 15.10 8.31
N SER A 177 18.11 15.40 9.58
CA SER A 177 17.50 14.64 10.68
C SER A 177 15.97 14.78 10.66
N PHE A 178 15.26 13.89 11.33
CA PHE A 178 13.80 13.97 11.39
C PHE A 178 13.32 15.23 12.12
N GLU A 179 14.06 15.66 13.15
CA GLU A 179 13.77 16.90 13.86
C GLU A 179 13.99 18.13 12.97
N GLU A 180 15.10 18.20 12.26
CA GLU A 180 15.37 19.29 11.29
C GLU A 180 14.34 19.30 10.16
N SER A 181 13.94 18.12 9.66
CA SER A 181 12.88 17.98 8.67
C SER A 181 11.55 18.54 9.19
N ALA A 182 11.18 18.19 10.42
CA ALA A 182 10.00 18.72 11.08
C ALA A 182 10.09 20.24 11.29
N LEU A 183 11.25 20.77 11.69
CA LEU A 183 11.48 22.22 11.81
C LEU A 183 11.34 22.95 10.48
N LYS A 184 11.86 22.37 9.38
CA LYS A 184 11.70 22.95 8.03
C LYS A 184 10.22 23.02 7.62
N ILE A 185 9.47 21.93 7.80
CA ILE A 185 8.02 21.90 7.52
C ILE A 185 7.28 22.90 8.40
N ARG A 186 7.58 22.97 9.68
CA ARG A 186 6.97 23.94 10.60
C ARG A 186 7.24 25.37 10.18
N ASN A 187 8.52 25.70 9.85
CA ASN A 187 8.91 27.04 9.47
C ASN A 187 8.35 27.47 8.10
N SER A 188 7.90 26.51 7.26
CA SER A 188 7.14 26.83 6.06
C SER A 188 5.73 27.35 6.35
N GLY A 189 5.25 27.24 7.61
CA GLY A 189 3.93 27.70 8.03
C GLY A 189 2.80 26.73 7.65
N ALA A 190 3.08 25.43 7.59
CA ALA A 190 2.07 24.43 7.25
C ALA A 190 0.92 24.41 8.29
N ASP A 191 -0.31 24.57 7.81
CA ASP A 191 -1.52 24.37 8.61
C ASP A 191 -1.80 22.87 8.82
N ILE A 192 -1.61 22.09 7.75
CA ILE A 192 -1.87 20.64 7.69
C ILE A 192 -0.63 19.93 7.18
N LEU A 193 -0.18 18.90 7.88
CA LEU A 193 0.73 17.88 7.35
C LEU A 193 -0.12 16.68 6.92
N PHE A 194 -0.04 16.32 5.64
CA PHE A 194 -0.67 15.11 5.14
C PHE A 194 0.39 14.04 4.87
N ASP A 195 0.39 12.98 5.66
CA ASP A 195 1.29 11.84 5.52
C ASP A 195 0.73 10.86 4.49
N LEU A 196 1.49 10.63 3.42
CA LEU A 196 1.20 9.68 2.34
C LEU A 196 1.97 8.35 2.51
N GLY A 197 2.87 8.26 3.50
CA GLY A 197 3.75 7.11 3.68
C GLY A 197 3.21 6.07 4.67
N GLY A 198 2.68 6.52 5.81
CA GLY A 198 2.30 5.63 6.90
C GLY A 198 3.46 4.72 7.31
N MET A 199 3.18 3.42 7.48
CA MET A 199 4.18 2.41 7.87
C MET A 199 5.10 1.97 6.72
N THR A 200 4.89 2.45 5.49
CA THR A 200 5.76 2.09 4.36
C THR A 200 7.19 2.59 4.55
N GLU A 201 8.15 1.87 3.97
CA GLU A 201 9.59 2.19 4.07
C GLU A 201 10.06 2.48 5.52
N GLY A 202 9.60 1.65 6.47
CA GLY A 202 9.98 1.77 7.87
C GLY A 202 9.37 2.99 8.59
N GLY A 203 8.22 3.48 8.12
CA GLY A 203 7.51 4.60 8.75
C GLY A 203 8.32 5.89 8.75
N VAL A 204 9.17 6.09 7.74
CA VAL A 204 10.12 7.21 7.68
C VAL A 204 9.43 8.58 7.78
N THR A 205 8.23 8.72 7.21
CA THR A 205 7.41 9.95 7.27
C THR A 205 6.80 10.15 8.66
N LEU A 206 6.43 9.06 9.33
CA LEU A 206 5.89 9.10 10.70
C LEU A 206 6.91 9.57 11.71
N GLN A 207 8.21 9.27 11.50
CA GLN A 207 9.28 9.77 12.36
C GLN A 207 9.41 11.30 12.29
N VAL A 208 9.04 11.93 11.17
CA VAL A 208 8.93 13.40 11.05
C VAL A 208 7.61 13.89 11.66
N ALA A 209 6.49 13.25 11.33
CA ALA A 209 5.16 13.65 11.81
C ALA A 209 5.04 13.61 13.35
N ALA A 210 5.78 12.71 14.01
CA ALA A 210 5.79 12.59 15.47
C ALA A 210 6.29 13.84 16.21
N TYR A 211 7.02 14.74 15.55
CA TYR A 211 7.40 16.06 16.11
C TYR A 211 6.26 17.10 16.02
N LYS A 212 5.12 16.76 15.43
CA LYS A 212 3.97 17.65 15.23
C LYS A 212 4.37 18.96 14.53
N PRO A 213 4.91 18.90 13.30
CA PRO A 213 5.41 20.10 12.58
C PRO A 213 4.29 21.01 12.03
N ALA A 214 3.07 20.55 11.93
CA ALA A 214 1.91 21.33 11.53
C ALA A 214 0.86 21.38 12.65
N ARG A 215 -0.15 22.22 12.51
CA ARG A 215 -1.26 22.31 13.49
C ARG A 215 -2.08 21.03 13.56
N VAL A 216 -2.24 20.37 12.42
CA VAL A 216 -2.97 19.12 12.26
C VAL A 216 -2.18 18.15 11.40
N GLN A 217 -2.11 16.91 11.83
CA GLN A 217 -1.53 15.80 11.07
C GLN A 217 -2.64 14.88 10.59
N ILE A 218 -2.63 14.55 9.30
CA ILE A 218 -3.58 13.62 8.68
C ILE A 218 -2.79 12.52 7.98
N SER A 219 -3.18 11.26 8.14
CA SER A 219 -2.70 10.12 7.33
C SER A 219 -3.82 9.59 6.44
N GLY A 220 -3.50 8.80 5.44
CA GLY A 220 -4.44 8.14 4.55
C GLY A 220 -4.02 8.14 3.09
N VAL A 221 -4.85 7.58 2.23
CA VAL A 221 -4.70 7.50 0.77
C VAL A 221 -3.47 6.69 0.31
N GLY A 222 -2.28 6.96 0.83
CA GLY A 222 -1.05 6.25 0.48
C GLY A 222 -0.78 5.00 1.32
N TYR A 223 -1.42 4.91 2.50
CA TYR A 223 -1.37 3.79 3.41
C TYR A 223 -2.79 3.46 3.91
N PHE A 224 -3.08 2.20 4.21
CA PHE A 224 -4.46 1.72 4.36
C PHE A 224 -4.81 1.23 5.77
N ASP A 225 -4.11 1.73 6.80
CA ASP A 225 -4.45 1.38 8.19
C ASP A 225 -3.96 2.44 9.19
N THR A 226 -4.29 2.25 10.47
CA THR A 226 -3.86 3.12 11.58
C THR A 226 -2.33 3.26 11.64
N THR A 227 -1.85 4.45 11.97
CA THR A 227 -0.41 4.77 12.09
C THR A 227 0.05 4.95 13.52
N GLY A 228 -0.86 5.25 14.44
CA GLY A 228 -0.57 5.58 15.83
C GLY A 228 -0.03 7.00 16.06
N ILE A 229 0.28 7.77 15.01
CA ILE A 229 1.04 9.03 15.09
C ILE A 229 0.21 10.25 14.69
N SER A 230 -0.60 10.15 13.64
CA SER A 230 -1.40 11.26 13.13
C SER A 230 -2.57 11.61 14.05
N ASP A 231 -3.12 12.80 13.92
CA ASP A 231 -4.30 13.23 14.67
C ASP A 231 -5.57 12.67 14.05
N TYR A 232 -5.57 12.57 12.71
CA TYR A 232 -6.70 12.11 11.91
C TYR A 232 -6.24 11.10 10.85
N PHE A 233 -7.18 10.23 10.47
CA PHE A 233 -7.04 9.35 9.31
C PHE A 233 -8.18 9.61 8.31
N LEU A 234 -7.84 9.87 7.05
CA LEU A 234 -8.79 10.09 5.96
C LEU A 234 -9.29 8.75 5.42
N THR A 235 -10.59 8.56 5.43
CA THR A 235 -11.27 7.33 5.00
C THR A 235 -12.67 7.63 4.48
N ASP A 236 -13.50 6.62 4.29
CA ASP A 236 -14.94 6.75 4.10
C ASP A 236 -15.73 5.84 5.07
N ASN A 237 -17.07 5.93 5.01
CA ASN A 237 -17.92 5.17 5.93
C ASN A 237 -17.91 3.66 5.67
N PHE A 238 -17.58 3.21 4.46
CA PHE A 238 -17.52 1.78 4.14
C PHE A 238 -16.27 1.13 4.74
N LEU A 239 -15.15 1.86 4.69
CA LEU A 239 -13.86 1.40 5.20
C LEU A 239 -13.71 1.60 6.71
N ALA A 240 -14.40 2.56 7.29
CA ALA A 240 -14.27 2.93 8.70
C ALA A 240 -14.44 1.72 9.63
N THR A 241 -13.58 1.66 10.66
CA THR A 241 -13.64 0.68 11.75
C THR A 241 -13.34 1.39 13.08
N GLU A 242 -13.65 0.74 14.19
CA GLU A 242 -13.33 1.25 15.53
C GLU A 242 -11.86 1.06 15.94
N PHE A 243 -11.10 0.28 15.18
CA PHE A 243 -9.70 -0.07 15.48
C PHE A 243 -8.69 0.93 14.91
N PHE A 244 -9.00 2.23 14.98
CA PHE A 244 -8.07 3.31 14.65
C PHE A 244 -7.64 4.06 15.90
N THR A 245 -6.36 4.42 15.95
CA THR A 245 -5.83 5.30 17.00
C THR A 245 -6.11 6.76 16.71
N GLU A 246 -6.30 7.09 15.44
CA GLU A 246 -6.62 8.42 14.92
C GLU A 246 -8.14 8.64 14.92
N LYS A 247 -8.54 9.92 14.97
CA LYS A 247 -9.92 10.29 14.66
C LYS A 247 -10.17 10.15 13.15
N LEU A 248 -11.26 9.50 12.77
CA LEU A 248 -11.59 9.32 11.36
C LEU A 248 -12.18 10.60 10.76
N LEU A 249 -11.68 10.98 9.59
CA LEU A 249 -12.26 11.99 8.70
C LEU A 249 -12.88 11.25 7.52
N THR A 250 -14.21 11.23 7.46
CA THR A 250 -14.93 10.50 6.41
C THR A 250 -15.34 11.41 5.26
N ILE A 251 -15.11 10.96 4.05
CA ILE A 251 -15.57 11.55 2.79
C ILE A 251 -16.46 10.56 2.02
N GLU A 252 -17.05 10.96 0.91
CA GLU A 252 -17.95 10.10 0.12
C GLU A 252 -17.24 8.84 -0.40
N ASN A 253 -16.04 9.00 -0.98
CA ASN A 253 -15.21 7.93 -1.51
C ASN A 253 -13.76 8.17 -1.11
N ALA A 254 -13.14 7.20 -0.43
CA ALA A 254 -11.77 7.33 0.08
C ALA A 254 -10.72 7.30 -1.03
N PHE A 255 -11.08 6.85 -2.25
CA PHE A 255 -10.14 6.67 -3.35
C PHE A 255 -10.64 7.27 -4.66
N ALA A 256 -9.68 7.84 -5.41
CA ALA A 256 -9.81 8.07 -6.84
C ALA A 256 -8.53 7.61 -7.54
N PHE A 257 -8.67 6.97 -8.68
CA PHE A 257 -7.56 6.39 -9.44
C PHE A 257 -7.16 7.29 -10.60
N THR A 258 -5.91 7.74 -10.60
CA THR A 258 -5.31 8.54 -11.68
C THR A 258 -4.43 7.65 -12.57
N PRO A 259 -4.87 7.25 -13.78
CA PRO A 259 -4.04 6.44 -14.65
C PRO A 259 -2.85 7.25 -15.18
N ASN A 260 -1.66 6.64 -15.23
CA ASN A 260 -0.50 7.25 -15.87
C ASN A 260 -0.50 7.04 -17.39
N GLU A 261 0.42 7.70 -18.11
CA GLU A 261 0.51 7.61 -19.57
C GLU A 261 0.68 6.18 -20.09
N LYS A 262 1.42 5.32 -19.38
CA LYS A 262 1.60 3.91 -19.78
C LYS A 262 0.26 3.17 -19.74
N MET A 263 -0.53 3.38 -18.67
CA MET A 263 -1.86 2.79 -18.51
C MET A 263 -2.85 3.30 -19.55
N LEU A 264 -2.81 4.60 -19.86
CA LEU A 264 -3.64 5.20 -20.93
C LEU A 264 -3.34 4.57 -22.29
N ARG A 265 -2.06 4.44 -22.65
CA ARG A 265 -1.62 3.80 -23.91
C ARG A 265 -1.99 2.32 -23.93
N ALA A 266 -1.76 1.60 -22.84
CA ALA A 266 -2.10 0.19 -22.75
C ALA A 266 -3.60 -0.06 -22.92
N LYS A 267 -4.46 0.73 -22.25
CA LYS A 267 -5.90 0.62 -22.38
C LYS A 267 -6.38 0.89 -23.82
N LYS A 268 -5.82 1.91 -24.48
CA LYS A 268 -6.16 2.25 -25.88
C LYS A 268 -5.84 1.11 -26.85
N ASN A 269 -4.75 0.38 -26.59
CA ASN A 269 -4.24 -0.69 -27.48
C ASN A 269 -4.74 -2.08 -27.04
N LEU A 270 -5.54 -2.19 -25.97
CA LEU A 270 -5.96 -3.47 -25.42
C LEU A 270 -7.01 -4.13 -26.35
N ILE A 271 -6.63 -5.25 -26.94
CA ILE A 271 -7.54 -6.08 -27.75
C ILE A 271 -7.83 -7.36 -26.97
N ARG A 272 -9.09 -7.53 -26.54
CA ARG A 272 -9.54 -8.73 -25.84
C ARG A 272 -9.50 -9.95 -26.76
N ARG A 273 -8.87 -11.02 -26.29
CA ARG A 273 -8.80 -12.28 -27.03
C ARG A 273 -10.08 -13.08 -26.83
N GLN A 274 -10.72 -13.46 -27.93
CA GLN A 274 -11.80 -14.44 -27.86
C GLN A 274 -11.23 -15.84 -27.64
N LYS A 275 -11.81 -16.57 -26.70
CA LYS A 275 -11.41 -17.93 -26.34
C LYS A 275 -12.60 -18.69 -25.74
N ASN A 276 -12.55 -20.00 -25.80
CA ASN A 276 -13.58 -20.91 -25.30
C ASN A 276 -13.32 -21.47 -23.90
N PHE A 277 -12.31 -20.96 -23.20
CA PHE A 277 -11.98 -21.31 -21.82
C PHE A 277 -11.87 -20.05 -20.94
N VAL A 278 -11.97 -20.21 -19.63
CA VAL A 278 -11.88 -19.12 -18.67
C VAL A 278 -10.42 -18.95 -18.20
N THR A 279 -9.92 -17.73 -18.24
CA THR A 279 -8.63 -17.37 -17.61
C THR A 279 -8.90 -16.56 -16.35
N PHE A 280 -8.67 -17.17 -15.21
CA PHE A 280 -8.53 -16.48 -13.96
C PHE A 280 -7.13 -15.85 -13.83
N ALA A 281 -6.98 -14.85 -12.97
CA ALA A 281 -5.67 -14.32 -12.64
C ALA A 281 -5.59 -13.81 -11.21
N CYS A 282 -4.37 -13.80 -10.65
CA CYS A 282 -3.97 -13.05 -9.47
C CYS A 282 -2.77 -12.18 -9.86
N LEU A 283 -2.95 -10.87 -9.83
CA LEU A 283 -1.94 -9.90 -10.24
C LEU A 283 -1.33 -9.14 -9.04
N ASN A 284 -1.44 -9.69 -7.84
CA ASN A 284 -0.94 -9.10 -6.61
C ASN A 284 0.50 -9.54 -6.30
N ASN A 285 1.16 -8.78 -5.43
CA ASN A 285 2.42 -9.19 -4.81
C ASN A 285 2.26 -10.57 -4.17
N PHE A 286 3.21 -11.48 -4.41
CA PHE A 286 3.11 -12.87 -3.95
C PHE A 286 3.14 -13.02 -2.42
N LEU A 287 3.60 -12.01 -1.67
CA LEU A 287 3.44 -11.96 -0.22
C LEU A 287 1.96 -11.98 0.24
N LYS A 288 1.03 -11.55 -0.61
CA LYS A 288 -0.42 -11.58 -0.32
C LYS A 288 -1.07 -12.94 -0.54
N ILE A 289 -0.34 -13.89 -1.15
CA ILE A 289 -0.87 -15.21 -1.50
C ILE A 289 -0.73 -16.14 -0.31
N THR A 290 -1.83 -16.38 0.42
CA THR A 290 -1.90 -17.34 1.53
C THR A 290 -2.17 -18.76 1.02
N ASP A 291 -1.95 -19.80 1.83
CA ASP A 291 -2.32 -21.18 1.47
C ASP A 291 -3.84 -21.35 1.41
N GLU A 292 -4.60 -20.65 2.26
CA GLU A 292 -6.05 -20.62 2.20
C GLU A 292 -6.56 -20.06 0.85
N TYR A 293 -5.96 -18.97 0.38
CA TYR A 293 -6.24 -18.42 -0.95
C TYR A 293 -5.94 -19.45 -2.05
N LEU A 294 -4.79 -20.12 -2.01
CA LEU A 294 -4.41 -21.14 -2.99
C LEU A 294 -5.37 -22.34 -2.98
N LEU A 295 -5.76 -22.82 -1.79
CA LEU A 295 -6.74 -23.91 -1.67
C LEU A 295 -8.14 -23.50 -2.18
N THR A 296 -8.49 -22.22 -2.03
CA THR A 296 -9.73 -21.66 -2.60
C THR A 296 -9.66 -21.65 -4.12
N VAL A 297 -8.54 -21.24 -4.70
CA VAL A 297 -8.29 -21.31 -6.15
C VAL A 297 -8.37 -22.75 -6.65
N LYS A 298 -7.82 -23.72 -5.90
CA LYS A 298 -7.93 -25.16 -6.25
C LYS A 298 -9.41 -25.59 -6.35
N LYS A 299 -10.25 -25.20 -5.37
CA LYS A 299 -11.70 -25.52 -5.37
C LYS A 299 -12.42 -24.89 -6.57
N ILE A 300 -12.07 -23.66 -6.94
CA ILE A 300 -12.64 -22.97 -8.10
C ILE A 300 -12.25 -23.70 -9.40
N LEU A 301 -10.95 -23.99 -9.59
CA LEU A 301 -10.46 -24.68 -10.79
C LEU A 301 -11.05 -26.07 -10.95
N ALA A 302 -11.31 -26.80 -9.85
CA ALA A 302 -11.95 -28.10 -9.88
C ALA A 302 -13.39 -28.03 -10.42
N GLN A 303 -14.13 -26.97 -10.08
CA GLN A 303 -15.52 -26.76 -10.52
C GLN A 303 -15.62 -26.09 -11.89
N VAL A 304 -14.51 -25.51 -12.41
CA VAL A 304 -14.44 -24.91 -13.75
C VAL A 304 -13.34 -25.63 -14.56
N PRO A 305 -13.60 -26.84 -15.05
CA PRO A 305 -12.55 -27.68 -15.66
C PRO A 305 -11.93 -27.05 -16.92
N ASN A 306 -12.69 -26.26 -17.66
CA ASN A 306 -12.19 -25.53 -18.83
C ASN A 306 -11.67 -24.13 -18.47
N SER A 307 -10.74 -24.08 -17.50
CA SER A 307 -10.13 -22.84 -17.02
C SER A 307 -8.64 -23.02 -16.70
N LYS A 308 -7.93 -21.88 -16.63
CA LYS A 308 -6.57 -21.77 -16.07
C LYS A 308 -6.47 -20.56 -15.16
N ILE A 309 -5.40 -20.48 -14.36
CA ILE A 309 -5.05 -19.29 -13.58
C ILE A 309 -3.65 -18.79 -13.92
N ILE A 310 -3.52 -17.48 -13.98
CA ILE A 310 -2.25 -16.76 -14.13
C ILE A 310 -1.93 -16.06 -12.81
N PHE A 311 -0.76 -16.31 -12.26
CA PHE A 311 -0.18 -15.55 -11.15
C PHE A 311 0.90 -14.64 -11.71
N ARG A 312 0.86 -13.34 -11.38
CA ARG A 312 1.93 -12.41 -11.73
C ARG A 312 2.24 -11.45 -10.58
N ASP A 313 3.52 -11.44 -10.20
CA ASP A 313 4.10 -10.39 -9.35
C ASP A 313 4.96 -9.47 -10.23
N THR A 314 4.77 -8.17 -10.14
CA THR A 314 5.57 -7.19 -10.90
C THR A 314 7.01 -7.06 -10.39
N THR A 315 7.32 -7.60 -9.22
CA THR A 315 8.69 -7.69 -8.71
C THR A 315 9.50 -8.70 -9.53
N PRO A 316 10.65 -8.32 -10.13
CA PRO A 316 11.39 -9.19 -11.04
C PRO A 316 12.31 -10.17 -10.29
N LEU A 317 11.77 -10.95 -9.35
CA LEU A 317 12.51 -11.91 -8.53
C LEU A 317 12.13 -13.34 -8.88
N GLU A 318 13.04 -14.04 -9.58
CA GLU A 318 12.85 -15.45 -9.97
C GLU A 318 12.67 -16.36 -8.75
N SER A 319 13.28 -16.03 -7.59
CA SER A 319 13.11 -16.75 -6.34
C SER A 319 11.65 -16.81 -5.89
N ARG A 320 10.88 -15.72 -6.06
CA ARG A 320 9.44 -15.69 -5.77
C ARG A 320 8.64 -16.61 -6.68
N ARG A 321 8.98 -16.63 -7.98
CA ARG A 321 8.37 -17.54 -8.95
C ARG A 321 8.60 -18.99 -8.56
N VAL A 322 9.84 -19.35 -8.26
CA VAL A 322 10.22 -20.72 -7.84
C VAL A 322 9.51 -21.10 -6.54
N ALA A 323 9.46 -20.20 -5.55
CA ALA A 323 8.77 -20.44 -4.28
C ALA A 323 7.28 -20.71 -4.48
N LEU A 324 6.59 -19.87 -5.29
CA LEU A 324 5.17 -20.08 -5.58
C LEU A 324 4.93 -21.37 -6.38
N LEU A 325 5.74 -21.69 -7.39
CA LEU A 325 5.62 -22.95 -8.13
C LEU A 325 5.76 -24.17 -7.21
N LYS A 326 6.66 -24.14 -6.23
CA LYS A 326 6.79 -25.19 -5.21
C LYS A 326 5.54 -25.32 -4.36
N ARG A 327 4.94 -24.21 -3.91
CA ARG A 327 3.67 -24.22 -3.15
C ARG A 327 2.52 -24.79 -3.99
N LEU A 328 2.38 -24.34 -5.25
CA LEU A 328 1.36 -24.85 -6.19
C LEU A 328 1.48 -26.36 -6.40
N LYS A 329 2.71 -26.87 -6.54
CA LYS A 329 2.96 -28.31 -6.67
C LYS A 329 2.58 -29.06 -5.38
N ASN A 330 2.99 -28.58 -4.22
CA ASN A 330 2.71 -29.23 -2.93
C ASN A 330 1.21 -29.27 -2.64
N LEU A 331 0.46 -28.23 -3.02
CA LEU A 331 -0.98 -28.13 -2.86
C LEU A 331 -1.75 -28.77 -4.03
N GLU A 332 -1.05 -29.32 -5.03
CA GLU A 332 -1.63 -29.94 -6.23
C GLU A 332 -2.61 -29.01 -6.97
N ILE A 333 -2.22 -27.77 -7.20
CA ILE A 333 -3.05 -26.79 -7.92
C ILE A 333 -2.79 -26.94 -9.43
N PRO A 334 -3.81 -27.33 -10.21
CA PRO A 334 -3.63 -27.59 -11.63
C PRO A 334 -3.72 -26.32 -12.46
N ARG A 335 -3.22 -26.37 -13.70
CA ARG A 335 -3.42 -25.36 -14.75
C ARG A 335 -3.04 -23.92 -14.33
N ALA A 336 -1.97 -23.79 -13.53
CA ALA A 336 -1.41 -22.53 -13.05
C ALA A 336 -0.18 -22.12 -13.85
N GLU A 337 -0.13 -20.88 -14.27
CA GLU A 337 1.03 -20.22 -14.90
C GLU A 337 1.55 -19.14 -13.93
N VAL A 338 2.86 -19.02 -13.77
CA VAL A 338 3.49 -18.08 -12.82
C VAL A 338 4.52 -17.22 -13.52
N PHE A 339 4.36 -15.91 -13.39
CA PHE A 339 5.24 -14.90 -13.98
C PHE A 339 5.71 -13.90 -12.92
N VAL A 340 6.90 -13.37 -13.10
CA VAL A 340 7.47 -12.26 -12.31
C VAL A 340 8.01 -11.18 -13.23
N GLY A 341 8.07 -9.95 -12.73
CA GLY A 341 8.48 -8.77 -13.51
C GLY A 341 7.33 -8.09 -14.25
N ALA A 342 7.63 -6.88 -14.72
CA ALA A 342 6.66 -6.02 -15.38
C ALA A 342 6.61 -6.15 -16.91
N ASP A 343 7.47 -6.98 -17.50
CA ASP A 343 7.50 -7.20 -18.95
C ASP A 343 6.17 -7.82 -19.41
N ASN A 344 5.59 -7.21 -20.46
CA ASN A 344 4.29 -7.62 -21.02
C ASN A 344 3.11 -7.62 -20.01
N PHE A 345 3.27 -6.97 -18.85
CA PHE A 345 2.26 -6.95 -17.80
C PHE A 345 0.89 -6.45 -18.29
N PHE A 346 0.86 -5.40 -19.10
CA PHE A 346 -0.39 -4.87 -19.65
C PHE A 346 -1.02 -5.79 -20.70
N GLU A 347 -0.24 -6.64 -21.36
CA GLU A 347 -0.73 -7.60 -22.34
C GLU A 347 -1.53 -8.73 -21.69
N ASP A 348 -1.24 -9.05 -20.42
CA ASP A 348 -1.98 -10.07 -19.67
C ASP A 348 -3.47 -9.73 -19.58
N TYR A 349 -3.83 -8.44 -19.44
CA TYR A 349 -5.22 -8.02 -19.37
C TYR A 349 -6.03 -8.42 -20.61
N ALA A 350 -5.39 -8.62 -21.78
CA ALA A 350 -6.06 -9.06 -23.00
C ALA A 350 -6.64 -10.48 -22.92
N GLN A 351 -6.02 -11.33 -22.07
CA GLN A 351 -6.41 -12.74 -21.93
C GLN A 351 -7.15 -13.07 -20.62
N ILE A 352 -7.22 -12.15 -19.65
CA ILE A 352 -7.84 -12.40 -18.35
C ILE A 352 -9.34 -12.15 -18.43
N ASP A 353 -10.15 -13.10 -17.94
CA ASP A 353 -11.59 -12.98 -17.85
C ASP A 353 -12.05 -12.47 -16.48
N LEU A 354 -11.43 -12.94 -15.40
CA LEU A 354 -11.73 -12.57 -14.03
C LEU A 354 -10.45 -12.59 -13.20
N ILE A 355 -10.19 -11.52 -12.47
CA ILE A 355 -9.17 -11.51 -11.43
C ILE A 355 -9.78 -12.01 -10.13
N LEU A 356 -9.12 -12.98 -9.50
CA LEU A 356 -9.41 -13.46 -8.15
C LEU A 356 -8.52 -12.66 -7.20
N ASP A 357 -9.10 -11.70 -6.48
CA ASP A 357 -8.34 -10.87 -5.54
C ASP A 357 -7.89 -11.66 -4.32
N THR A 358 -6.74 -11.31 -3.78
CA THR A 358 -6.18 -11.98 -2.59
C THR A 358 -6.89 -11.55 -1.30
N PHE A 359 -6.82 -12.41 -0.31
CA PHE A 359 -7.32 -12.15 1.05
C PHE A 359 -6.37 -12.77 2.10
N PRO A 360 -6.28 -12.22 3.33
CA PRO A 360 -7.03 -11.06 3.84
C PRO A 360 -6.58 -9.72 3.25
N TYR A 361 -5.36 -9.61 2.73
CA TYR A 361 -4.86 -8.36 2.14
C TYR A 361 -5.26 -8.25 0.68
N ASN A 362 -6.25 -7.40 0.42
CA ASN A 362 -6.77 -7.16 -0.94
C ASN A 362 -5.78 -6.40 -1.83
N GLY A 363 -6.06 -6.43 -3.14
CA GLY A 363 -5.49 -5.50 -4.09
C GLY A 363 -6.05 -4.09 -3.89
N GLY A 364 -5.18 -3.09 -3.83
CA GLY A 364 -5.57 -1.67 -3.91
C GLY A 364 -5.40 -1.17 -5.35
N ALA A 365 -4.23 -0.60 -5.66
CA ALA A 365 -3.95 -0.08 -7.00
C ALA A 365 -4.05 -1.14 -8.11
N MET A 366 -3.78 -2.40 -7.82
CA MET A 366 -3.93 -3.48 -8.80
C MET A 366 -5.39 -3.76 -9.14
N THR A 367 -6.28 -3.72 -8.14
CA THR A 367 -7.74 -3.82 -8.33
C THR A 367 -8.26 -2.63 -9.13
N ALA A 368 -7.86 -1.40 -8.74
CA ALA A 368 -8.23 -0.18 -9.46
C ALA A 368 -7.75 -0.20 -10.93
N LEU A 369 -6.50 -0.63 -11.16
CA LEU A 369 -5.94 -0.76 -12.50
C LEU A 369 -6.70 -1.81 -13.33
N ALA A 370 -7.03 -2.95 -12.74
CA ALA A 370 -7.79 -3.99 -13.45
C ALA A 370 -9.16 -3.49 -13.92
N ILE A 371 -9.90 -2.83 -13.02
CA ILE A 371 -11.19 -2.20 -13.36
C ILE A 371 -10.99 -1.12 -14.42
N TYR A 372 -9.96 -0.29 -14.29
CA TYR A 372 -9.62 0.70 -15.32
C TYR A 372 -9.35 0.05 -16.68
N MET A 373 -8.62 -1.08 -16.74
CA MET A 373 -8.37 -1.85 -17.95
C MET A 373 -9.60 -2.61 -18.47
N GLY A 374 -10.73 -2.56 -17.77
CA GLY A 374 -11.97 -3.21 -18.14
C GLY A 374 -12.00 -4.71 -17.81
N VAL A 375 -11.21 -5.16 -16.84
CA VAL A 375 -11.19 -6.55 -16.33
C VAL A 375 -11.88 -6.61 -14.99
N PRO A 376 -12.93 -7.45 -14.83
CA PRO A 376 -13.61 -7.62 -13.57
C PRO A 376 -12.68 -8.25 -12.51
N VAL A 377 -12.86 -7.83 -11.27
CA VAL A 377 -12.15 -8.36 -10.10
C VAL A 377 -13.19 -8.89 -9.12
N LEU A 378 -13.05 -10.13 -8.70
CA LEU A 378 -13.83 -10.71 -7.61
C LEU A 378 -13.06 -10.50 -6.31
N ASN A 379 -13.68 -9.84 -5.34
CA ASN A 379 -13.08 -9.51 -4.06
C ASN A 379 -13.82 -10.20 -2.93
N LEU A 380 -13.09 -10.68 -1.91
CA LEU A 380 -13.62 -11.11 -0.62
C LEU A 380 -13.47 -9.96 0.37
N ARG A 381 -14.59 -9.40 0.84
CA ARG A 381 -14.58 -8.33 1.84
C ARG A 381 -14.18 -8.90 3.21
N GLY A 382 -13.17 -8.33 3.81
CA GLY A 382 -12.79 -8.61 5.18
C GLY A 382 -13.36 -7.61 6.17
N GLU A 383 -12.89 -7.66 7.41
CA GLU A 383 -13.34 -6.77 8.51
C GLU A 383 -12.42 -5.58 8.75
N MET A 384 -11.12 -5.76 8.53
CA MET A 384 -10.12 -4.72 8.72
C MET A 384 -10.13 -3.71 7.57
N HIS A 385 -9.69 -2.48 7.83
CA HIS A 385 -9.66 -1.42 6.83
C HIS A 385 -8.96 -1.89 5.53
N PHE A 386 -7.73 -2.37 5.60
CA PHE A 386 -6.97 -2.82 4.43
C PHE A 386 -7.59 -4.03 3.71
N SER A 387 -8.37 -4.86 4.42
CA SER A 387 -9.07 -6.01 3.83
C SER A 387 -10.42 -5.66 3.20
N LYS A 388 -10.86 -4.39 3.31
CA LYS A 388 -12.03 -3.83 2.64
C LYS A 388 -11.67 -3.01 1.40
N VAL A 389 -10.39 -2.65 1.20
CA VAL A 389 -9.97 -1.70 0.15
C VAL A 389 -10.39 -2.16 -1.24
N GLY A 390 -10.22 -3.44 -1.57
CA GLY A 390 -10.65 -3.98 -2.86
C GLY A 390 -12.16 -3.90 -3.06
N ALA A 391 -12.92 -4.21 -2.01
CA ALA A 391 -14.39 -4.10 -2.01
C ALA A 391 -14.84 -2.63 -2.17
N ASP A 392 -14.19 -1.71 -1.50
CA ASP A 392 -14.51 -0.28 -1.63
C ASP A 392 -14.23 0.26 -3.04
N ILE A 393 -13.12 -0.12 -3.65
CA ILE A 393 -12.81 0.22 -5.04
C ILE A 393 -13.90 -0.29 -6.00
N LEU A 394 -14.41 -1.52 -5.76
CA LEU A 394 -15.52 -2.06 -6.54
C LEU A 394 -16.81 -1.29 -6.31
N ARG A 395 -17.13 -0.92 -5.07
CA ARG A 395 -18.30 -0.09 -4.71
C ARG A 395 -18.24 1.28 -5.41
N ILE A 396 -17.09 1.95 -5.35
CA ILE A 396 -16.88 3.24 -6.03
C ILE A 396 -17.08 3.11 -7.56
N ALA A 397 -16.69 1.98 -8.12
CA ALA A 397 -16.88 1.69 -9.55
C ALA A 397 -18.32 1.22 -9.91
N GLY A 398 -19.22 1.00 -8.94
CA GLY A 398 -20.56 0.47 -9.16
C GLY A 398 -20.58 -1.02 -9.52
N LEU A 399 -19.71 -1.81 -8.90
CA LEU A 399 -19.48 -3.23 -9.20
C LEU A 399 -19.67 -4.12 -7.95
N GLU A 400 -20.62 -3.76 -7.08
CA GLU A 400 -20.90 -4.45 -5.81
C GLU A 400 -21.27 -5.93 -6.00
N ASN A 401 -21.79 -6.30 -7.17
CA ASN A 401 -22.07 -7.69 -7.52
C ASN A 401 -20.82 -8.59 -7.55
N LEU A 402 -19.62 -7.99 -7.62
CA LEU A 402 -18.32 -8.68 -7.59
C LEU A 402 -17.68 -8.68 -6.19
N ILE A 403 -18.39 -8.23 -5.16
CA ILE A 403 -17.98 -8.33 -3.77
C ILE A 403 -18.60 -9.59 -3.17
N ALA A 404 -17.80 -10.44 -2.55
CA ALA A 404 -18.25 -11.58 -1.78
C ALA A 404 -18.13 -11.28 -0.28
N GLU A 405 -19.12 -11.68 0.51
CA GLU A 405 -19.15 -11.47 1.96
C GLU A 405 -18.50 -12.62 2.76
N ASN A 406 -18.35 -13.77 2.14
CA ASN A 406 -17.72 -14.94 2.72
C ASN A 406 -17.10 -15.83 1.63
N LEU A 407 -16.32 -16.82 2.07
CA LEU A 407 -15.55 -17.68 1.18
C LEU A 407 -16.41 -18.53 0.24
N ASP A 408 -17.56 -19.03 0.73
CA ASP A 408 -18.48 -19.83 -0.08
C ASP A 408 -19.10 -19.00 -1.21
N GLU A 409 -19.47 -17.75 -0.91
CA GLU A 409 -19.96 -16.80 -1.91
C GLU A 409 -18.87 -16.44 -2.92
N TYR A 410 -17.61 -16.24 -2.47
CA TYR A 410 -16.48 -15.99 -3.34
C TYR A 410 -16.29 -17.14 -4.35
N ILE A 411 -16.28 -18.39 -3.88
CA ILE A 411 -16.20 -19.57 -4.74
C ILE A 411 -17.40 -19.63 -5.70
N LYS A 412 -18.62 -19.47 -5.18
CA LYS A 412 -19.84 -19.50 -5.98
C LYS A 412 -19.86 -18.45 -7.09
N LYS A 413 -19.43 -17.21 -6.79
CA LYS A 413 -19.34 -16.13 -7.79
C LYS A 413 -18.27 -16.43 -8.84
N ALA A 414 -17.13 -16.98 -8.46
CA ALA A 414 -16.08 -17.37 -9.39
C ALA A 414 -16.52 -18.50 -10.33
N VAL A 415 -17.15 -19.55 -9.79
CA VAL A 415 -17.63 -20.71 -10.56
C VAL A 415 -18.74 -20.33 -11.54
N ASN A 416 -19.67 -19.47 -11.11
CA ASN A 416 -20.79 -19.03 -11.94
C ASN A 416 -20.48 -17.76 -12.76
N PHE A 417 -19.22 -17.35 -12.80
CA PHE A 417 -18.83 -16.14 -13.51
C PHE A 417 -19.26 -16.16 -14.98
N ARG A 418 -19.82 -15.03 -15.41
CA ARG A 418 -20.13 -14.77 -16.82
C ARG A 418 -19.35 -13.53 -17.27
N ARG A 419 -18.72 -13.62 -18.43
CA ARG A 419 -17.99 -12.50 -19.02
C ARG A 419 -18.88 -11.27 -19.08
N GLN A 420 -18.40 -10.17 -18.47
CA GLN A 420 -19.08 -8.89 -18.43
C GLN A 420 -18.11 -7.76 -18.73
N LYS A 421 -18.62 -6.68 -19.28
CA LYS A 421 -17.86 -5.44 -19.39
C LYS A 421 -17.93 -4.71 -18.06
N VAL A 422 -16.81 -4.19 -17.62
CA VAL A 422 -16.72 -3.33 -16.44
C VAL A 422 -16.17 -1.97 -16.84
N SER A 423 -16.58 -0.95 -16.13
CA SER A 423 -16.04 0.41 -16.29
C SER A 423 -15.57 0.92 -14.93
N SER A 424 -14.70 1.91 -14.96
CA SER A 424 -14.18 2.53 -13.75
C SER A 424 -15.18 3.41 -12.99
N GLY A 425 -16.33 3.71 -13.57
CA GLY A 425 -17.38 4.51 -12.92
C GLY A 425 -16.82 5.79 -12.30
N LYS A 426 -17.22 6.04 -11.03
CA LYS A 426 -16.71 7.16 -10.22
C LYS A 426 -15.27 6.99 -9.77
N LEU A 427 -14.66 5.80 -9.90
CA LEU A 427 -13.28 5.55 -9.47
C LEU A 427 -12.24 6.47 -10.16
N THR A 428 -12.53 6.97 -11.35
CA THR A 428 -11.67 7.92 -12.09
C THR A 428 -12.14 9.37 -12.00
N ASP A 429 -13.11 9.67 -11.15
CA ASP A 429 -13.56 11.04 -10.88
C ASP A 429 -12.66 11.72 -9.85
N THR A 430 -11.45 12.06 -10.30
CA THR A 430 -10.42 12.69 -9.46
C THR A 430 -10.83 14.08 -9.00
N LYS A 431 -11.65 14.79 -9.79
CA LYS A 431 -12.10 16.13 -9.41
C LYS A 431 -13.00 16.10 -8.19
N ASN A 432 -14.02 15.23 -8.18
CA ASN A 432 -14.91 15.11 -7.01
C ASN A 432 -14.14 14.66 -5.77
N PHE A 433 -13.19 13.74 -5.93
CA PHE A 433 -12.33 13.31 -4.82
C PHE A 433 -11.50 14.46 -4.25
N VAL A 434 -10.83 15.24 -5.09
CA VAL A 434 -10.05 16.40 -4.67
C VAL A 434 -10.94 17.43 -3.96
N ASP A 435 -12.08 17.77 -4.54
CA ASP A 435 -13.02 18.73 -3.95
C ASP A 435 -13.47 18.28 -2.54
N ASN A 436 -13.78 17.00 -2.35
CA ASN A 436 -14.18 16.45 -1.05
C ASN A 436 -13.04 16.49 -0.01
N VAL A 437 -11.82 16.09 -0.38
CA VAL A 437 -10.66 16.15 0.52
C VAL A 437 -10.33 17.57 0.93
N TYR A 438 -10.28 18.49 -0.02
CA TYR A 438 -9.94 19.88 0.26
C TYR A 438 -11.04 20.63 1.03
N LYS A 439 -12.31 20.23 0.91
CA LYS A 439 -13.39 20.71 1.77
C LYS A 439 -13.16 20.35 3.24
N ILE A 440 -12.69 19.12 3.53
CA ILE A 440 -12.32 18.73 4.90
C ILE A 440 -11.21 19.64 5.44
N PHE A 441 -10.22 20.01 4.63
CA PHE A 441 -9.16 20.94 5.06
C PHE A 441 -9.70 22.33 5.40
N GLU A 442 -10.67 22.85 4.65
CA GLU A 442 -11.36 24.11 4.99
C GLU A 442 -12.11 24.01 6.33
N GLU A 443 -12.77 22.87 6.58
CA GLU A 443 -13.51 22.64 7.84
C GLU A 443 -12.57 22.54 9.04
N ILE A 444 -11.44 21.85 8.91
CA ILE A 444 -10.41 21.73 9.96
C ILE A 444 -9.86 23.13 10.31
N LYS A 445 -9.55 23.97 9.31
CA LYS A 445 -9.04 25.32 9.57
C LYS A 445 -10.06 26.17 10.30
N LYS A 446 -11.34 26.09 9.95
CA LYS A 446 -12.43 26.82 10.65
C LYS A 446 -12.54 26.40 12.12
N ARG A 447 -12.48 25.10 12.42
CA ARG A 447 -12.56 24.58 13.82
C ARG A 447 -11.35 24.99 14.66
N GLY A 448 -10.17 25.09 14.07
CA GLY A 448 -8.94 25.50 14.76
C GLY A 448 -8.77 27.02 14.96
N GLY A 449 -9.67 27.85 14.40
CA GLY A 449 -9.70 29.31 14.59
C GLY A 449 -10.41 29.77 15.85
N HIS A 450 -10.98 28.87 16.65
CA HIS A 450 -11.75 29.15 17.86
C HIS A 450 -11.08 28.61 19.15
N GLY A 451 -9.75 28.32 19.13
CA GLY A 451 -8.95 27.89 20.27
C GLY A 451 -7.80 28.84 20.58
#